data_38d6bfd59b6e5a207b4cf102e2a71401
#
_entry.id   38d6bfd59b6e5a207b4cf102e2a71401
#
_cell.length_a   1.000
_cell.length_b   1.000
_cell.length_c   1.000
_cell.angle_alpha   90.00
_cell.angle_beta   90.00
_cell.angle_gamma   90.00
#
_symmetry.space_group_name_H-M   'P 1'
#
loop_
_entity.id
_entity.type
_entity.pdbx_description
1 polymer ?
#
loop_
_entity_poly.entity_id
_entity_poly.type
_entity_poly.pdbx_seq_one_letter_code
_entity_poly.pdbx_strand_id
1 'polypeptide(L)'
;MAGLVAAARARELGAGVGLFEKGDRPGGSMLLSSGVVWRYRDFDEFRRQCPDGDEPLQRLIWERLDEALDWLEGLGVAGSPHTTNPLTTGRRFDPGSLTGALVRAAGEVELGRSSPDEDGPLVVATGGYPVRLAGGRGLLVRSNPWSEGEGIDLALARGAAEAPSDEFYGRAMPGPVPEEHFVAASQLYGRFARRVNDIGEEFFPAEVSWSENDLAQAIAAQAGGRAWYELGAEALTRPEVAAKLPYAQQTEPLRGGGLRVRVYAAVTHTYGGVRVDTRARAADGVWVAGVDAGGVSNGGYASGLAQALVLGLAAAEDACQ
;
A
#
# COMPACT_ATOMS: atom_id res chain seq x y z
N MET A 1 2.95 -7.00 6.74
CA MET A 1 2.92 -8.25 5.94
C MET A 1 4.33 -8.77 5.67
N ALA A 2 5.19 -7.98 5.02
CA ALA A 2 6.49 -8.46 4.57
C ALA A 2 7.37 -9.07 5.68
N GLY A 3 7.49 -8.43 6.85
CA GLY A 3 8.27 -8.96 7.98
C GLY A 3 7.74 -10.28 8.53
N LEU A 4 6.41 -10.42 8.63
CA LEU A 4 5.78 -11.69 9.05
C LEU A 4 6.02 -12.80 8.02
N VAL A 5 5.95 -12.47 6.73
CA VAL A 5 6.27 -13.43 5.63
C VAL A 5 7.72 -13.85 5.69
N ALA A 6 8.65 -12.88 5.80
CA ALA A 6 10.07 -13.19 5.89
C ALA A 6 10.41 -14.04 7.11
N ALA A 7 9.87 -13.70 8.28
CA ALA A 7 10.10 -14.48 9.50
C ALA A 7 9.51 -15.90 9.42
N ALA A 8 8.28 -16.05 8.89
CA ALA A 8 7.67 -17.36 8.70
C ALA A 8 8.49 -18.24 7.74
N ARG A 9 8.93 -17.67 6.62
CA ARG A 9 9.75 -18.40 5.64
C ARG A 9 11.13 -18.75 6.17
N ALA A 10 11.79 -17.83 6.89
CA ALA A 10 13.10 -18.10 7.48
C ALA A 10 13.02 -19.24 8.52
N ARG A 11 11.96 -19.28 9.34
CA ARG A 11 11.72 -20.39 10.30
C ARG A 11 11.46 -21.72 9.58
N GLU A 12 10.70 -21.71 8.48
CA GLU A 12 10.48 -22.87 7.65
C GLU A 12 11.80 -23.41 7.07
N LEU A 13 12.76 -22.51 6.78
CA LEU A 13 14.13 -22.86 6.34
C LEU A 13 15.07 -23.23 7.50
N GLY A 14 14.59 -23.25 8.74
CA GLY A 14 15.33 -23.66 9.94
C GLY A 14 16.14 -22.55 10.59
N ALA A 15 15.96 -21.29 10.21
CA ALA A 15 16.68 -20.17 10.83
C ALA A 15 16.03 -19.70 12.14
N GLY A 16 16.85 -19.28 13.10
CA GLY A 16 16.41 -18.52 14.27
C GLY A 16 16.14 -17.06 13.89
N VAL A 17 14.96 -16.54 14.23
CA VAL A 17 14.54 -15.18 13.84
C VAL A 17 14.00 -14.42 15.04
N GLY A 18 14.54 -13.21 15.31
CA GLY A 18 13.91 -12.17 16.11
C GLY A 18 12.99 -11.32 15.24
N LEU A 19 11.77 -11.05 15.70
CA LEU A 19 10.79 -10.25 14.99
C LEU A 19 10.29 -9.11 15.87
N PHE A 20 10.47 -7.88 15.42
CA PHE A 20 10.17 -6.66 16.15
C PHE A 20 9.08 -5.85 15.46
N GLU A 21 8.15 -5.30 16.22
CA GLU A 21 7.09 -4.41 15.77
C GLU A 21 7.05 -3.17 16.67
N LYS A 22 7.15 -1.99 16.10
CA LYS A 22 7.10 -0.71 16.83
C LYS A 22 5.73 -0.46 17.47
N GLY A 23 4.67 -0.91 16.79
CA GLY A 23 3.29 -0.71 17.21
C GLY A 23 2.85 -1.65 18.34
N ASP A 24 1.59 -1.51 18.71
CA ASP A 24 0.91 -2.30 19.75
C ASP A 24 0.35 -3.64 19.23
N ARG A 25 0.43 -3.88 17.92
CA ARG A 25 -0.11 -5.08 17.25
C ARG A 25 0.66 -5.43 15.99
N PRO A 26 0.77 -6.73 15.62
CA PRO A 26 1.36 -7.15 14.35
C PRO A 26 0.40 -6.92 13.18
N GLY A 27 0.94 -6.91 11.95
CA GLY A 27 0.16 -6.89 10.71
C GLY A 27 0.30 -5.59 9.90
N GLY A 28 0.55 -4.45 10.57
CA GLY A 28 0.73 -3.16 9.93
C GLY A 28 -0.42 -2.79 8.99
N SER A 29 -0.14 -2.13 7.87
CA SER A 29 -1.16 -1.68 6.90
C SER A 29 -1.93 -2.82 6.22
N MET A 30 -1.41 -4.06 6.24
CA MET A 30 -2.16 -5.24 5.75
C MET A 30 -3.45 -5.44 6.55
N LEU A 31 -3.40 -5.32 7.88
CA LEU A 31 -4.55 -5.45 8.76
C LEU A 31 -5.66 -4.42 8.47
N LEU A 32 -5.27 -3.25 7.95
CA LEU A 32 -6.16 -2.13 7.62
C LEU A 32 -6.62 -2.15 6.14
N SER A 33 -6.24 -3.18 5.38
CA SER A 33 -6.52 -3.30 3.95
C SER A 33 -7.79 -4.10 3.66
N SER A 34 -8.17 -4.16 2.38
CA SER A 34 -9.23 -5.07 1.90
C SER A 34 -8.76 -6.53 1.75
N GLY A 35 -7.50 -6.82 2.02
CA GLY A 35 -6.92 -8.17 1.94
C GLY A 35 -6.76 -8.73 0.52
N VAL A 36 -6.84 -7.89 -0.51
CA VAL A 36 -6.69 -8.34 -1.91
C VAL A 36 -5.22 -8.32 -2.30
N VAL A 37 -4.67 -9.50 -2.55
CA VAL A 37 -3.31 -9.74 -3.05
C VAL A 37 -3.42 -10.07 -4.53
N TRP A 38 -2.87 -9.22 -5.42
CA TRP A 38 -3.15 -9.31 -6.84
C TRP A 38 -1.97 -8.87 -7.71
N ARG A 39 -1.95 -9.30 -8.98
CA ARG A 39 -1.08 -8.80 -10.05
C ARG A 39 -1.88 -8.52 -11.32
N TYR A 40 -1.26 -7.84 -12.29
CA TYR A 40 -1.81 -7.75 -13.63
C TYR A 40 -1.82 -9.14 -14.30
N ARG A 41 -2.82 -9.41 -15.14
CA ARG A 41 -2.91 -10.69 -15.88
C ARG A 41 -1.77 -10.86 -16.86
N ASP A 42 -1.38 -9.76 -17.47
CA ASP A 42 -0.36 -9.66 -18.50
C ASP A 42 0.80 -8.78 -17.99
N PHE A 43 2.05 -9.18 -18.24
CA PHE A 43 3.20 -8.42 -17.79
C PHE A 43 3.36 -7.10 -18.58
N ASP A 44 3.04 -7.10 -19.89
CA ASP A 44 3.08 -5.86 -20.68
C ASP A 44 2.05 -4.86 -20.19
N GLU A 45 0.88 -5.34 -19.69
CA GLU A 45 -0.08 -4.49 -19.00
C GLU A 45 0.51 -3.90 -17.70
N PHE A 46 1.23 -4.70 -16.91
CA PHE A 46 1.90 -4.18 -15.73
C PHE A 46 2.87 -3.06 -16.09
N ARG A 47 3.68 -3.23 -17.14
CA ARG A 47 4.59 -2.21 -17.64
C ARG A 47 3.87 -0.95 -18.14
N ARG A 48 2.73 -1.10 -18.82
CA ARG A 48 1.92 0.05 -19.27
C ARG A 48 1.31 0.83 -18.11
N GLN A 49 0.88 0.13 -17.06
CA GLN A 49 0.22 0.73 -15.89
C GLN A 49 1.21 1.32 -14.87
N CYS A 50 2.44 0.86 -14.84
CA CYS A 50 3.51 1.34 -13.96
C CYS A 50 4.80 1.49 -14.77
N PRO A 51 4.85 2.43 -15.74
CA PRO A 51 5.92 2.51 -16.75
C PRO A 51 7.29 2.85 -16.14
N ASP A 52 7.31 3.63 -15.07
CA ASP A 52 8.52 4.12 -14.41
C ASP A 52 9.01 3.19 -13.30
N GLY A 53 8.35 2.04 -13.13
CA GLY A 53 8.73 1.05 -12.13
C GLY A 53 9.95 0.23 -12.55
N ASP A 54 10.66 -0.31 -11.56
CA ASP A 54 11.81 -1.23 -11.75
C ASP A 54 11.33 -2.53 -12.40
N GLU A 55 11.69 -2.76 -13.66
CA GLU A 55 11.21 -3.91 -14.42
C GLU A 55 11.63 -5.26 -13.82
N PRO A 56 12.89 -5.48 -13.37
CA PRO A 56 13.28 -6.70 -12.68
C PRO A 56 12.41 -7.02 -11.46
N LEU A 57 12.10 -6.05 -10.63
CA LEU A 57 11.22 -6.25 -9.45
C LEU A 57 9.77 -6.51 -9.84
N GLN A 58 9.25 -5.79 -10.84
CA GLN A 58 7.90 -6.02 -11.37
C GLN A 58 7.77 -7.43 -11.94
N ARG A 59 8.78 -7.90 -12.68
CA ARG A 59 8.83 -9.25 -13.26
C ARG A 59 8.87 -10.32 -12.18
N LEU A 60 9.73 -10.16 -11.18
CA LEU A 60 9.79 -11.06 -10.03
C LEU A 60 8.42 -11.21 -9.35
N ILE A 61 7.75 -10.08 -9.06
CA ILE A 61 6.44 -10.10 -8.41
C ILE A 61 5.41 -10.77 -9.32
N TRP A 62 5.42 -10.44 -10.61
CA TRP A 62 4.48 -10.99 -11.58
C TRP A 62 4.62 -12.50 -11.76
N GLU A 63 5.85 -13.02 -11.82
CA GLU A 63 6.14 -14.44 -12.02
C GLU A 63 5.89 -15.28 -10.75
N ARG A 64 6.25 -14.75 -9.57
CA ARG A 64 6.22 -15.53 -8.32
C ARG A 64 4.91 -15.44 -7.55
N LEU A 65 3.99 -14.54 -7.93
CA LEU A 65 2.82 -14.29 -7.07
C LEU A 65 1.91 -15.50 -6.89
N ASP A 66 1.68 -16.31 -7.93
CA ASP A 66 0.77 -17.44 -7.84
C ASP A 66 1.31 -18.50 -6.87
N GLU A 67 2.60 -18.86 -6.95
CA GLU A 67 3.28 -19.73 -5.99
C GLU A 67 3.26 -19.14 -4.57
N ALA A 68 3.48 -17.85 -4.44
CA ALA A 68 3.45 -17.17 -3.15
C ALA A 68 2.04 -17.17 -2.51
N LEU A 69 0.99 -17.07 -3.32
CA LEU A 69 -0.40 -17.19 -2.87
C LEU A 69 -0.73 -18.62 -2.40
N ASP A 70 -0.21 -19.63 -3.11
CA ASP A 70 -0.36 -21.03 -2.69
C ASP A 70 0.39 -21.30 -1.38
N TRP A 71 1.57 -20.70 -1.20
CA TRP A 71 2.29 -20.77 0.07
C TRP A 71 1.50 -20.15 1.23
N LEU A 72 0.84 -18.98 1.01
CA LEU A 72 -0.04 -18.38 2.03
C LEU A 72 -1.19 -19.32 2.42
N GLU A 73 -1.85 -19.95 1.46
CA GLU A 73 -2.92 -20.91 1.74
C GLU A 73 -2.40 -22.14 2.47
N GLY A 74 -1.16 -22.56 2.19
CA GLY A 74 -0.46 -23.60 2.92
C GLY A 74 -0.28 -23.32 4.42
N LEU A 75 -0.33 -22.06 4.84
CA LEU A 75 -0.35 -21.66 6.26
C LEU A 75 -1.74 -21.82 6.92
N GLY A 76 -2.72 -22.35 6.19
CA GLY A 76 -4.07 -22.62 6.69
C GLY A 76 -5.01 -21.41 6.66
N VAL A 77 -4.75 -20.40 5.83
CA VAL A 77 -5.68 -19.29 5.59
C VAL A 77 -6.31 -19.42 4.22
N ALA A 78 -7.64 -19.41 4.16
CA ALA A 78 -8.36 -19.54 2.90
C ALA A 78 -8.39 -18.21 2.13
N GLY A 79 -7.95 -18.24 0.87
CA GLY A 79 -8.12 -17.17 -0.09
C GLY A 79 -9.29 -17.47 -1.05
N SER A 80 -10.02 -16.43 -1.44
CA SER A 80 -11.02 -16.53 -2.49
C SER A 80 -10.51 -15.87 -3.78
N PRO A 81 -10.74 -16.44 -4.97
CA PRO A 81 -10.41 -15.76 -6.22
C PRO A 81 -11.06 -14.37 -6.26
N HIS A 82 -10.28 -13.36 -6.53
CA HIS A 82 -10.74 -11.98 -6.55
C HIS A 82 -9.94 -11.15 -7.55
N THR A 83 -10.61 -10.22 -8.20
CA THR A 83 -9.99 -9.19 -9.03
C THR A 83 -10.53 -7.83 -8.67
N THR A 84 -9.66 -6.84 -8.60
CA THR A 84 -10.03 -5.43 -8.38
C THR A 84 -10.46 -4.75 -9.70
N ASN A 85 -10.05 -5.33 -10.83
CA ASN A 85 -10.27 -4.84 -12.19
C ASN A 85 -10.11 -6.01 -13.16
N PRO A 86 -10.78 -6.04 -14.31
CA PRO A 86 -10.60 -7.07 -15.35
C PRO A 86 -9.15 -7.30 -15.80
N LEU A 87 -8.29 -6.28 -15.69
CA LEU A 87 -6.87 -6.36 -16.03
C LEU A 87 -6.04 -7.13 -14.97
N THR A 88 -6.63 -7.46 -13.82
CA THR A 88 -5.92 -8.05 -12.69
C THR A 88 -6.41 -9.45 -12.34
N THR A 89 -5.59 -10.19 -11.60
CA THR A 89 -5.91 -11.50 -11.03
C THR A 89 -5.29 -11.61 -9.64
N GLY A 90 -5.88 -12.39 -8.74
CA GLY A 90 -5.38 -12.56 -7.40
C GLY A 90 -6.37 -13.25 -6.47
N ARG A 91 -6.09 -13.16 -5.17
CA ARG A 91 -6.93 -13.74 -4.11
C ARG A 91 -7.24 -12.69 -3.04
N ARG A 92 -8.42 -12.82 -2.46
CA ARG A 92 -8.82 -12.04 -1.29
C ARG A 92 -8.76 -12.91 -0.05
N PHE A 93 -8.11 -12.39 0.97
CA PHE A 93 -8.04 -12.97 2.30
C PHE A 93 -8.73 -12.04 3.30
N ASP A 94 -9.30 -12.59 4.35
CA ASP A 94 -9.67 -11.78 5.51
C ASP A 94 -8.38 -11.28 6.20
N PRO A 95 -8.20 -9.94 6.38
CA PRO A 95 -6.95 -9.39 6.90
C PRO A 95 -6.58 -9.88 8.31
N GLY A 96 -7.59 -10.10 9.17
CA GLY A 96 -7.38 -10.60 10.52
C GLY A 96 -6.92 -12.07 10.52
N SER A 97 -7.60 -12.92 9.74
CA SER A 97 -7.25 -14.33 9.56
C SER A 97 -5.86 -14.50 8.95
N LEU A 98 -5.54 -13.69 7.92
CA LEU A 98 -4.22 -13.69 7.28
C LEU A 98 -3.12 -13.27 8.26
N THR A 99 -3.34 -12.19 9.02
CA THR A 99 -2.40 -11.74 10.05
C THR A 99 -2.18 -12.83 11.10
N GLY A 100 -3.26 -13.44 11.59
CA GLY A 100 -3.19 -14.53 12.58
C GLY A 100 -2.44 -15.76 12.07
N ALA A 101 -2.64 -16.15 10.80
CA ALA A 101 -1.91 -17.27 10.20
C ALA A 101 -0.41 -16.98 10.07
N LEU A 102 -0.06 -15.78 9.59
CA LEU A 102 1.33 -15.34 9.48
C LEU A 102 2.02 -15.22 10.84
N VAL A 103 1.35 -14.69 11.86
CA VAL A 103 1.90 -14.60 13.23
C VAL A 103 2.16 -16.00 13.79
N ARG A 104 1.25 -16.96 13.61
CA ARG A 104 1.50 -18.35 14.06
C ARG A 104 2.71 -18.97 13.38
N ALA A 105 2.90 -18.72 12.07
CA ALA A 105 4.03 -19.24 11.32
C ALA A 105 5.35 -18.50 11.64
N ALA A 106 5.29 -17.18 11.81
CA ALA A 106 6.43 -16.33 12.16
C ALA A 106 6.88 -16.49 13.62
N GLY A 107 6.00 -16.91 14.52
CA GLY A 107 6.27 -17.06 15.96
C GLY A 107 6.15 -15.76 16.73
N GLU A 108 6.92 -15.63 17.82
CA GLU A 108 6.84 -14.49 18.72
C GLU A 108 7.21 -13.17 18.03
N VAL A 109 6.45 -12.12 18.35
CA VAL A 109 6.65 -10.75 17.87
C VAL A 109 6.86 -9.86 19.10
N GLU A 110 8.02 -9.23 19.21
CA GLU A 110 8.27 -8.23 20.25
C GLU A 110 7.59 -6.91 19.86
N LEU A 111 6.54 -6.53 20.58
CA LEU A 111 5.81 -5.28 20.37
C LEU A 111 6.43 -4.10 21.11
N GLY A 112 6.18 -2.88 20.60
CA GLY A 112 6.71 -1.64 21.20
C GLY A 112 8.20 -1.43 20.97
N ARG A 113 8.81 -2.15 20.01
CA ARG A 113 10.24 -2.11 19.72
C ARG A 113 10.50 -1.82 18.25
N SER A 114 11.25 -0.74 17.98
CA SER A 114 11.46 -0.23 16.61
C SER A 114 12.65 -0.85 15.87
N SER A 115 13.64 -1.41 16.58
CA SER A 115 14.83 -2.01 15.95
C SER A 115 15.49 -3.07 16.83
N PRO A 116 16.27 -4.00 16.26
CA PRO A 116 17.14 -4.89 17.04
C PRO A 116 18.27 -4.11 17.69
N ASP A 117 18.77 -4.62 18.83
CA ASP A 117 19.93 -4.05 19.55
C ASP A 117 21.27 -4.55 18.98
N GLU A 118 21.25 -5.60 18.15
CA GLU A 118 22.44 -6.29 17.68
C GLU A 118 22.74 -5.99 16.21
N ASP A 119 24.03 -5.91 15.88
CA ASP A 119 24.53 -5.88 14.53
C ASP A 119 24.52 -7.31 13.95
N GLY A 120 23.64 -7.58 13.00
CA GLY A 120 23.50 -8.87 12.36
C GLY A 120 22.72 -8.75 11.04
N PRO A 121 22.49 -9.89 10.35
CA PRO A 121 21.61 -9.93 9.19
C PRO A 121 20.25 -9.33 9.52
N LEU A 122 19.78 -8.41 8.66
CA LEU A 122 18.60 -7.60 8.92
C LEU A 122 17.66 -7.62 7.73
N VAL A 123 16.38 -7.97 7.95
CA VAL A 123 15.29 -7.75 6.99
C VAL A 123 14.47 -6.55 7.44
N VAL A 124 14.52 -5.46 6.70
CA VAL A 124 13.70 -4.26 6.90
C VAL A 124 12.35 -4.45 6.22
N ALA A 125 11.26 -4.31 7.00
CA ALA A 125 9.89 -4.51 6.51
C ALA A 125 8.88 -3.64 7.29
N THR A 126 9.18 -2.34 7.42
CA THR A 126 8.50 -1.39 8.33
C THR A 126 7.32 -0.67 7.72
N GLY A 127 7.13 -0.79 6.40
CA GLY A 127 5.93 -0.29 5.71
C GLY A 127 6.07 1.11 5.10
N GLY A 128 7.28 1.52 4.75
CA GLY A 128 7.55 2.80 4.11
C GLY A 128 7.48 3.99 5.06
N TYR A 129 7.22 5.17 4.52
CA TYR A 129 7.15 6.43 5.30
C TYR A 129 5.86 7.24 5.04
N PRO A 130 4.67 6.61 4.95
CA PRO A 130 3.42 7.33 4.64
C PRO A 130 3.08 8.40 5.67
N VAL A 131 3.40 8.20 6.95
CA VAL A 131 3.15 9.19 8.01
C VAL A 131 4.02 10.42 7.84
N ARG A 132 5.33 10.24 7.60
CA ARG A 132 6.28 11.33 7.32
C ARG A 132 5.89 12.11 6.07
N LEU A 133 5.55 11.41 4.97
CA LEU A 133 5.13 12.02 3.71
C LEU A 133 3.84 12.84 3.89
N ALA A 134 2.84 12.26 4.53
CA ALA A 134 1.54 12.91 4.75
C ALA A 134 1.69 14.16 5.63
N GLY A 135 2.43 14.06 6.74
CA GLY A 135 2.69 15.19 7.63
C GLY A 135 3.38 16.37 6.95
N GLY A 136 4.40 16.10 6.11
CA GLY A 136 5.10 17.11 5.34
C GLY A 136 4.26 17.81 4.27
N ARG A 137 3.16 17.19 3.81
CA ARG A 137 2.28 17.70 2.75
C ARG A 137 0.88 18.09 3.23
N GLY A 138 0.55 17.90 4.51
CA GLY A 138 -0.80 18.14 5.04
C GLY A 138 -1.86 17.17 4.50
N LEU A 139 -1.46 15.93 4.19
CA LEU A 139 -2.34 14.88 3.68
C LEU A 139 -2.88 14.02 4.80
N LEU A 140 -3.94 13.26 4.54
CA LEU A 140 -4.42 12.24 5.46
C LEU A 140 -3.54 10.98 5.41
N VAL A 141 -3.44 10.30 6.53
CA VAL A 141 -2.82 8.96 6.61
C VAL A 141 -3.91 7.90 6.54
N ARG A 142 -3.76 6.94 5.62
CA ARG A 142 -4.64 5.79 5.45
C ARG A 142 -3.80 4.50 5.50
N SER A 143 -2.99 4.39 6.53
CA SER A 143 -2.04 3.31 6.71
C SER A 143 -1.77 3.07 8.19
N ASN A 144 -0.91 2.11 8.49
CA ASN A 144 -0.36 1.93 9.82
C ASN A 144 0.25 3.23 10.36
N PRO A 145 -0.20 3.74 11.52
CA PRO A 145 0.24 5.02 12.07
C PRO A 145 1.70 5.04 12.53
N TRP A 146 2.34 3.89 12.67
CA TRP A 146 3.75 3.77 13.07
C TRP A 146 4.74 3.72 11.89
N SER A 147 4.26 3.74 10.62
CA SER A 147 5.14 3.70 9.43
C SER A 147 5.69 5.10 9.11
N GLU A 148 6.74 5.48 9.80
CA GLU A 148 7.38 6.81 9.73
C GLU A 148 8.69 6.82 8.92
N GLY A 149 9.19 5.62 8.51
CA GLY A 149 10.37 5.47 7.64
C GLY A 149 11.66 5.14 8.36
N GLU A 150 11.64 4.82 9.66
CA GLU A 150 12.87 4.51 10.42
C GLU A 150 13.61 3.29 9.88
N GLY A 151 12.87 2.30 9.34
CA GLY A 151 13.50 1.13 8.71
C GLY A 151 14.29 1.50 7.46
N ILE A 152 13.78 2.43 6.65
CA ILE A 152 14.50 2.96 5.49
C ILE A 152 15.76 3.69 5.96
N ASP A 153 15.63 4.58 6.96
CA ASP A 153 16.76 5.32 7.52
C ASP A 153 17.84 4.35 8.04
N LEU A 154 17.43 3.25 8.70
CA LEU A 154 18.34 2.20 9.18
C LEU A 154 19.04 1.46 8.05
N ALA A 155 18.33 1.10 6.98
CA ALA A 155 18.92 0.44 5.82
C ALA A 155 19.96 1.34 5.12
N LEU A 156 19.64 2.63 4.95
CA LEU A 156 20.55 3.63 4.37
C LEU A 156 21.80 3.81 5.25
N ALA A 157 21.65 3.85 6.58
CA ALA A 157 22.76 3.92 7.51
C ALA A 157 23.68 2.68 7.46
N ARG A 158 23.15 1.52 7.01
CA ARG A 158 23.90 0.28 6.77
C ARG A 158 24.42 0.13 5.34
N GLY A 159 24.44 1.21 4.55
CA GLY A 159 25.05 1.25 3.22
C GLY A 159 24.13 0.92 2.05
N ALA A 160 22.83 0.78 2.28
CA ALA A 160 21.88 0.63 1.19
C ALA A 160 21.74 1.93 0.38
N ALA A 161 21.31 1.82 -0.88
CA ALA A 161 21.05 2.96 -1.75
C ALA A 161 19.57 3.35 -1.73
N GLU A 162 19.27 4.62 -1.83
CA GLU A 162 17.91 5.14 -1.94
C GLU A 162 17.32 4.83 -3.33
N ALA A 163 16.03 4.52 -3.36
CA ALA A 163 15.18 4.55 -4.54
C ALA A 163 14.18 5.71 -4.39
N PRO A 164 14.55 6.93 -4.86
CA PRO A 164 13.75 8.12 -4.62
C PRO A 164 12.44 8.10 -5.42
N SER A 165 11.36 8.54 -4.80
CA SER A 165 10.10 8.86 -5.47
C SER A 165 9.27 9.78 -4.59
N ASP A 166 8.62 10.77 -5.22
CA ASP A 166 7.64 11.64 -4.57
C ASP A 166 6.21 11.10 -4.67
N GLU A 167 6.02 10.01 -5.40
CA GLU A 167 4.74 9.36 -5.60
C GLU A 167 4.37 8.44 -4.43
N PHE A 168 3.09 8.20 -4.32
CA PHE A 168 2.52 7.30 -3.32
C PHE A 168 1.25 6.61 -3.84
N TYR A 169 0.91 5.46 -3.31
CA TYR A 169 -0.44 4.96 -3.45
C TYR A 169 -1.35 5.66 -2.45
N GLY A 170 -2.42 6.21 -2.96
CA GLY A 170 -3.40 6.93 -2.16
C GLY A 170 -4.82 6.82 -2.70
N ARG A 171 -5.74 7.41 -1.95
CA ARG A 171 -7.15 7.49 -2.32
C ARG A 171 -7.71 8.87 -1.95
N ALA A 172 -8.70 9.32 -2.71
CA ALA A 172 -9.54 10.42 -2.29
C ALA A 172 -10.48 9.95 -1.16
N MET A 173 -10.41 10.62 -0.02
CA MET A 173 -11.24 10.35 1.16
C MET A 173 -12.20 11.52 1.39
N PRO A 174 -13.46 11.27 1.76
CA PRO A 174 -14.43 12.34 2.06
C PRO A 174 -14.20 13.01 3.43
N GLY A 175 -13.12 12.66 4.12
CA GLY A 175 -12.70 13.21 5.40
C GLY A 175 -11.83 12.22 6.18
N PRO A 176 -11.21 12.65 7.30
CA PRO A 176 -10.56 11.74 8.22
C PRO A 176 -11.59 10.80 8.87
N VAL A 177 -11.25 9.52 8.96
CA VAL A 177 -12.08 8.48 9.59
C VAL A 177 -11.20 7.57 10.45
N PRO A 178 -11.78 6.87 11.44
CA PRO A 178 -11.09 5.81 12.18
C PRO A 178 -10.60 4.68 11.28
N GLU A 179 -9.58 3.94 11.72
CA GLU A 179 -8.91 2.90 10.94
C GLU A 179 -9.87 1.82 10.40
N GLU A 180 -10.85 1.40 11.19
CA GLU A 180 -11.88 0.43 10.81
C GLU A 180 -12.73 0.85 9.61
N HIS A 181 -12.74 2.14 9.29
CA HIS A 181 -13.46 2.70 8.16
C HIS A 181 -12.59 3.01 6.93
N PHE A 182 -11.28 2.78 6.98
CA PHE A 182 -10.35 3.09 5.88
C PHE A 182 -10.77 2.48 4.54
N VAL A 183 -11.23 1.23 4.54
CA VAL A 183 -11.70 0.57 3.32
C VAL A 183 -13.08 1.10 2.91
N ALA A 184 -14.00 1.23 3.88
CA ALA A 184 -15.36 1.63 3.62
C ALA A 184 -15.45 3.09 3.12
N ALA A 185 -14.68 4.01 3.69
CA ALA A 185 -14.70 5.43 3.34
C ALA A 185 -13.86 5.78 2.11
N SER A 186 -12.90 4.94 1.73
CA SER A 186 -11.96 5.28 0.65
C SER A 186 -12.59 5.29 -0.73
N GLN A 187 -12.04 6.14 -1.59
CA GLN A 187 -12.37 6.27 -3.01
C GLN A 187 -13.83 6.71 -3.23
N LEU A 188 -14.06 8.02 -3.08
CA LEU A 188 -15.39 8.61 -3.39
C LEU A 188 -15.73 8.60 -4.89
N TYR A 189 -14.98 7.92 -5.73
CA TYR A 189 -15.20 7.77 -7.17
C TYR A 189 -15.29 9.11 -7.93
N GLY A 190 -14.15 9.80 -7.98
CA GLY A 190 -14.00 11.07 -8.67
C GLY A 190 -14.22 11.03 -10.17
N ARG A 191 -14.22 9.81 -10.78
CA ARG A 191 -14.59 9.61 -12.19
C ARG A 191 -16.01 10.02 -12.51
N PHE A 192 -16.91 10.09 -11.53
CA PHE A 192 -18.29 10.51 -11.67
C PHE A 192 -18.53 11.97 -11.28
N ALA A 193 -17.48 12.70 -10.93
CA ALA A 193 -17.54 14.07 -10.45
C ALA A 193 -16.84 15.04 -11.40
N ARG A 194 -17.26 16.30 -11.39
CA ARG A 194 -16.40 17.40 -11.78
C ARG A 194 -15.46 17.72 -10.61
N ARG A 195 -14.17 17.80 -10.85
CA ARG A 195 -13.10 17.88 -9.84
C ARG A 195 -12.55 19.30 -9.81
N VAL A 196 -12.90 20.05 -8.76
CA VAL A 196 -12.54 21.47 -8.65
C VAL A 196 -11.73 21.78 -7.40
N ASN A 197 -10.84 22.75 -7.51
CA ASN A 197 -10.07 23.29 -6.39
C ASN A 197 -10.91 24.26 -5.52
N ASP A 198 -10.29 24.85 -4.50
CA ASP A 198 -10.98 25.76 -3.58
C ASP A 198 -11.52 27.06 -4.21
N ILE A 199 -11.00 27.44 -5.37
CA ILE A 199 -11.47 28.60 -6.13
C ILE A 199 -12.44 28.23 -7.26
N GLY A 200 -12.85 26.96 -7.36
CA GLY A 200 -13.84 26.47 -8.31
C GLY A 200 -13.30 26.13 -9.72
N GLU A 201 -11.99 26.14 -9.91
CA GLU A 201 -11.35 25.74 -11.15
C GLU A 201 -11.20 24.22 -11.23
N GLU A 202 -11.49 23.66 -12.41
CA GLU A 202 -11.28 22.24 -12.65
C GLU A 202 -9.78 21.97 -12.81
N PHE A 203 -9.22 21.12 -11.92
CA PHE A 203 -7.79 20.84 -11.88
C PHE A 203 -7.39 19.51 -12.54
N PHE A 204 -8.35 18.64 -12.82
CA PHE A 204 -8.10 17.32 -13.43
C PHE A 204 -9.20 17.01 -14.46
N PRO A 205 -9.10 17.54 -15.69
CA PRO A 205 -10.06 17.33 -16.76
C PRO A 205 -9.87 15.99 -17.51
N ALA A 206 -8.72 15.31 -17.30
CA ALA A 206 -8.38 14.05 -17.96
C ALA A 206 -9.28 12.89 -17.53
N GLU A 207 -9.28 11.81 -18.31
CA GLU A 207 -9.89 10.56 -17.91
C GLU A 207 -9.18 10.00 -16.67
N VAL A 208 -9.98 9.60 -15.68
CA VAL A 208 -9.46 9.06 -14.42
C VAL A 208 -9.10 7.61 -14.62
N SER A 209 -7.91 7.20 -14.18
CA SER A 209 -7.45 5.82 -14.23
C SER A 209 -8.40 4.87 -13.47
N TRP A 210 -8.34 3.60 -13.77
CA TRP A 210 -9.18 2.62 -13.08
C TRP A 210 -8.93 2.58 -11.55
N SER A 211 -7.72 2.88 -11.15
CA SER A 211 -7.30 2.90 -9.75
C SER A 211 -7.61 4.22 -9.04
N GLU A 212 -7.85 5.31 -9.79
CA GLU A 212 -7.95 6.68 -9.29
C GLU A 212 -6.73 7.16 -8.48
N ASN A 213 -5.57 6.49 -8.63
CA ASN A 213 -4.35 6.92 -7.95
C ASN A 213 -3.80 8.22 -8.55
N ASP A 214 -3.89 8.39 -9.86
CA ASP A 214 -3.61 9.62 -10.59
C ASP A 214 -4.40 10.81 -10.02
N LEU A 215 -5.69 10.60 -9.77
CA LEU A 215 -6.54 11.61 -9.16
C LEU A 215 -6.15 11.92 -7.70
N ALA A 216 -5.77 10.89 -6.92
CA ALA A 216 -5.27 11.10 -5.57
C ALA A 216 -3.98 11.94 -5.56
N GLN A 217 -3.05 11.70 -6.50
CA GLN A 217 -1.84 12.51 -6.69
C GLN A 217 -2.20 13.96 -7.06
N ALA A 218 -3.15 14.14 -8.00
CA ALA A 218 -3.59 15.47 -8.41
C ALA A 218 -4.27 16.26 -7.27
N ILE A 219 -5.04 15.59 -6.39
CA ILE A 219 -5.62 16.21 -5.19
C ILE A 219 -4.50 16.59 -4.21
N ALA A 220 -3.49 15.72 -4.03
CA ALA A 220 -2.35 16.01 -3.16
C ALA A 220 -1.55 17.24 -3.60
N ALA A 221 -1.55 17.56 -4.90
CA ALA A 221 -0.92 18.75 -5.45
C ALA A 221 -1.76 20.03 -5.25
N GLN A 222 -3.03 19.94 -4.85
CA GLN A 222 -3.84 21.11 -4.53
C GLN A 222 -3.51 21.67 -3.14
N ALA A 223 -3.83 22.92 -2.91
CA ALA A 223 -3.60 23.58 -1.63
C ALA A 223 -4.18 22.80 -0.45
N GLY A 224 -3.34 22.42 0.50
CA GLY A 224 -3.72 21.60 1.67
C GLY A 224 -4.14 20.17 1.34
N GLY A 225 -3.73 19.62 0.19
CA GLY A 225 -4.00 18.23 -0.20
C GLY A 225 -5.48 17.89 -0.33
N ARG A 226 -6.30 18.87 -0.73
CA ARG A 226 -7.77 18.74 -0.75
C ARG A 226 -8.40 19.38 -1.98
N ALA A 227 -9.59 18.93 -2.31
CA ALA A 227 -10.37 19.42 -3.43
C ALA A 227 -11.87 19.27 -3.18
N TRP A 228 -12.68 19.55 -4.17
CA TRP A 228 -14.10 19.29 -4.16
C TRP A 228 -14.50 18.38 -5.32
N TYR A 229 -15.37 17.44 -5.04
CA TYR A 229 -16.10 16.66 -6.04
C TYR A 229 -17.51 17.20 -6.18
N GLU A 230 -17.86 17.68 -7.37
CA GLU A 230 -19.20 18.09 -7.72
C GLU A 230 -19.90 16.90 -8.39
N LEU A 231 -20.78 16.24 -7.62
CA LEU A 231 -21.51 15.06 -8.01
C LEU A 231 -22.93 15.47 -8.44
N GLY A 232 -23.30 15.23 -9.69
CA GLY A 232 -24.66 15.43 -10.17
C GLY A 232 -25.65 14.42 -9.55
N ALA A 233 -26.95 14.66 -9.69
CA ALA A 233 -27.99 13.81 -9.11
C ALA A 233 -27.88 12.34 -9.55
N GLU A 234 -27.52 12.07 -10.80
CA GLU A 234 -27.30 10.70 -11.29
C GLU A 234 -26.11 10.02 -10.58
N ALA A 235 -24.99 10.73 -10.40
CA ALA A 235 -23.83 10.18 -9.72
C ALA A 235 -24.14 9.78 -8.27
N LEU A 236 -25.00 10.53 -7.58
CA LEU A 236 -25.41 10.24 -6.20
C LEU A 236 -26.26 8.97 -6.07
N THR A 237 -26.92 8.52 -7.13
CA THR A 237 -27.70 7.26 -7.11
C THR A 237 -26.86 6.01 -7.32
N ARG A 238 -25.60 6.15 -7.72
CA ARG A 238 -24.69 5.02 -7.89
C ARG A 238 -24.37 4.37 -6.56
N PRO A 239 -24.54 3.04 -6.38
CA PRO A 239 -24.32 2.38 -5.11
C PRO A 239 -22.91 2.60 -4.55
N GLU A 240 -21.90 2.60 -5.43
CA GLU A 240 -20.50 2.82 -5.06
C GLU A 240 -20.22 4.25 -4.55
N VAL A 241 -20.95 5.25 -5.03
CA VAL A 241 -20.88 6.64 -4.53
C VAL A 241 -21.71 6.78 -3.27
N ALA A 242 -22.97 6.33 -3.29
CA ALA A 242 -23.89 6.44 -2.17
C ALA A 242 -23.33 5.80 -0.88
N ALA A 243 -22.64 4.67 -1.00
CA ALA A 243 -22.01 3.99 0.14
C ALA A 243 -20.89 4.81 0.83
N LYS A 244 -20.34 5.84 0.17
CA LYS A 244 -19.28 6.69 0.72
C LYS A 244 -19.78 8.00 1.34
N LEU A 245 -20.96 8.45 0.94
CA LEU A 245 -21.52 9.72 1.40
C LEU A 245 -21.72 9.81 2.92
N PRO A 246 -22.05 8.73 3.66
CA PRO A 246 -22.13 8.78 5.12
C PRO A 246 -20.82 9.19 5.82
N TYR A 247 -19.68 9.05 5.16
CA TYR A 247 -18.37 9.46 5.68
C TYR A 247 -17.99 10.90 5.31
N ALA A 248 -18.82 11.58 4.48
CA ALA A 248 -18.54 12.94 4.05
C ALA A 248 -18.70 13.92 5.23
N GLN A 249 -17.65 14.68 5.51
CA GLN A 249 -17.64 15.64 6.62
C GLN A 249 -18.07 17.05 6.19
N GLN A 250 -17.83 17.40 4.92
CA GLN A 250 -18.20 18.71 4.38
C GLN A 250 -18.90 18.53 3.04
N THR A 251 -20.14 18.98 3.00
CA THR A 251 -20.98 18.91 1.79
C THR A 251 -21.73 20.21 1.57
N GLU A 252 -21.96 20.56 0.31
CA GLU A 252 -22.73 21.72 -0.12
C GLU A 252 -23.70 21.32 -1.23
N PRO A 253 -24.96 21.77 -1.24
CA PRO A 253 -25.87 21.49 -2.35
C PRO A 253 -25.41 22.23 -3.62
N LEU A 254 -25.55 21.56 -4.76
CA LEU A 254 -25.30 22.17 -6.07
C LEU A 254 -26.57 22.77 -6.67
N ARG A 255 -26.45 23.91 -7.35
CA ARG A 255 -27.56 24.48 -8.13
C ARG A 255 -27.97 23.50 -9.24
N GLY A 256 -29.25 23.24 -9.35
CA GLY A 256 -29.80 22.28 -10.33
C GLY A 256 -29.83 20.83 -9.84
N GLY A 257 -29.53 20.58 -8.59
CA GLY A 257 -29.49 19.24 -7.96
C GLY A 257 -28.10 18.62 -7.97
N GLY A 258 -27.82 17.85 -6.96
CA GLY A 258 -26.50 17.25 -6.75
C GLY A 258 -25.86 17.72 -5.46
N LEU A 259 -24.62 17.30 -5.24
CA LEU A 259 -23.87 17.53 -4.02
C LEU A 259 -22.39 17.83 -4.33
N ARG A 260 -21.88 18.85 -3.70
CA ARG A 260 -20.44 19.13 -3.64
C ARG A 260 -19.89 18.51 -2.36
N VAL A 261 -18.89 17.66 -2.49
CA VAL A 261 -18.29 16.92 -1.38
C VAL A 261 -16.81 17.28 -1.28
N ARG A 262 -16.37 17.67 -0.11
CA ARG A 262 -14.95 17.89 0.17
C ARG A 262 -14.22 16.55 0.18
N VAL A 263 -13.09 16.49 -0.53
CA VAL A 263 -12.21 15.31 -0.55
C VAL A 263 -10.79 15.69 -0.21
N TYR A 264 -10.07 14.72 0.35
CA TYR A 264 -8.70 14.84 0.80
C TYR A 264 -7.87 13.70 0.20
N ALA A 265 -6.67 13.99 -0.25
CA ALA A 265 -5.73 12.93 -0.58
C ALA A 265 -5.27 12.22 0.69
N ALA A 266 -5.35 10.89 0.69
CA ALA A 266 -4.92 10.05 1.80
C ALA A 266 -3.85 9.08 1.35
N VAL A 267 -2.70 9.09 2.01
CA VAL A 267 -1.54 8.24 1.70
C VAL A 267 -1.73 6.86 2.30
N THR A 268 -1.57 5.81 1.49
CA THR A 268 -1.59 4.42 1.95
C THR A 268 -0.18 3.86 2.07
N HIS A 269 0.65 4.00 1.04
CA HIS A 269 2.08 3.66 1.09
C HIS A 269 2.88 4.48 0.08
N THR A 270 4.16 4.64 0.34
CA THR A 270 5.10 5.38 -0.51
C THR A 270 5.67 4.51 -1.62
N TYR A 271 6.08 5.12 -2.75
CA TYR A 271 6.77 4.44 -3.85
C TYR A 271 8.28 4.59 -3.76
N GLY A 272 8.75 5.65 -3.11
CA GLY A 272 10.14 5.79 -2.70
C GLY A 272 10.47 4.87 -1.52
N GLY A 273 11.74 4.54 -1.38
CA GLY A 273 12.27 3.66 -0.35
C GLY A 273 13.72 3.30 -0.60
N VAL A 274 14.06 2.05 -0.40
CA VAL A 274 15.40 1.50 -0.59
C VAL A 274 15.48 0.73 -1.91
N ARG A 275 16.58 0.88 -2.63
CA ARG A 275 16.87 0.10 -3.84
C ARG A 275 17.27 -1.32 -3.44
N VAL A 276 16.68 -2.31 -4.10
CA VAL A 276 16.96 -3.73 -3.88
C VAL A 276 17.17 -4.47 -5.21
N ASP A 277 17.84 -5.61 -5.16
CA ASP A 277 17.86 -6.56 -6.27
C ASP A 277 16.66 -7.54 -6.21
N THR A 278 16.60 -8.48 -7.14
CA THR A 278 15.51 -9.50 -7.21
C THR A 278 15.55 -10.54 -6.08
N ARG A 279 16.55 -10.50 -5.20
CA ARG A 279 16.63 -11.27 -3.95
C ARG A 279 16.22 -10.43 -2.74
N ALA A 280 15.66 -9.22 -2.98
CA ALA A 280 15.37 -8.21 -1.98
C ALA A 280 16.60 -7.71 -1.22
N ARG A 281 17.82 -7.93 -1.70
CA ARG A 281 19.07 -7.52 -1.07
C ARG A 281 19.38 -6.06 -1.39
N ALA A 282 19.64 -5.26 -0.35
CA ALA A 282 19.91 -3.82 -0.43
C ALA A 282 21.40 -3.50 -0.21
N ALA A 283 22.04 -4.22 0.71
CA ALA A 283 23.46 -4.09 1.05
C ALA A 283 23.95 -5.42 1.65
N ASP A 284 25.22 -5.47 2.04
CA ASP A 284 25.75 -6.67 2.71
C ASP A 284 25.08 -6.90 4.06
N GLY A 285 24.47 -8.09 4.23
CA GLY A 285 23.70 -8.41 5.43
C GLY A 285 22.37 -7.62 5.61
N VAL A 286 21.92 -6.88 4.58
CA VAL A 286 20.69 -6.09 4.65
C VAL A 286 19.75 -6.44 3.50
N TRP A 287 18.55 -6.88 3.81
CA TRP A 287 17.43 -7.09 2.89
C TRP A 287 16.31 -6.13 3.20
N VAL A 288 15.55 -5.75 2.18
CA VAL A 288 14.41 -4.83 2.35
C VAL A 288 13.21 -5.38 1.62
N ALA A 289 12.09 -5.53 2.32
CA ALA A 289 10.89 -6.17 1.79
C ALA A 289 9.63 -5.33 2.02
N GLY A 290 8.61 -5.57 1.20
CA GLY A 290 7.41 -4.76 1.22
C GLY A 290 7.66 -3.38 0.60
N VAL A 291 6.91 -2.38 1.03
CA VAL A 291 6.96 -1.03 0.46
C VAL A 291 8.10 -0.17 1.00
N ASP A 292 8.96 -0.71 1.87
CA ASP A 292 10.28 -0.15 2.15
C ASP A 292 11.22 -0.30 0.95
N ALA A 293 11.04 -1.37 0.13
CA ALA A 293 11.68 -1.48 -1.18
C ALA A 293 10.96 -0.57 -2.17
N GLY A 294 11.65 0.46 -2.64
CA GLY A 294 11.09 1.44 -3.57
C GLY A 294 11.11 0.98 -5.02
N GLY A 295 10.42 1.72 -5.88
CA GLY A 295 10.55 1.61 -7.33
C GLY A 295 9.54 0.68 -8.03
N VAL A 296 8.69 -0.07 -7.35
CA VAL A 296 7.82 -1.06 -8.01
C VAL A 296 6.63 -0.44 -8.75
N SER A 297 5.96 0.55 -8.13
CA SER A 297 4.67 1.07 -8.59
C SER A 297 4.74 2.44 -9.27
N ASN A 298 5.95 2.96 -9.54
CA ASN A 298 6.16 4.29 -10.08
C ASN A 298 5.43 4.49 -11.41
N GLY A 299 4.80 5.65 -11.56
CA GLY A 299 3.96 6.00 -12.71
C GLY A 299 2.56 5.41 -12.67
N GLY A 300 2.16 4.66 -11.62
CA GLY A 300 0.85 4.02 -11.61
C GLY A 300 0.39 3.41 -10.30
N TYR A 301 -0.09 2.16 -10.36
CA TYR A 301 -0.56 1.44 -9.18
C TYR A 301 -0.36 -0.08 -9.31
N ALA A 302 0.35 -0.66 -8.36
CA ALA A 302 0.47 -2.11 -8.20
C ALA A 302 0.12 -2.54 -6.76
N SER A 303 -0.05 -3.84 -6.55
CA SER A 303 -0.42 -4.37 -5.25
C SER A 303 0.74 -4.33 -4.26
N GLY A 304 0.67 -3.43 -3.28
CA GLY A 304 1.64 -3.40 -2.16
C GLY A 304 1.64 -4.70 -1.33
N LEU A 305 0.53 -5.43 -1.27
CA LEU A 305 0.48 -6.73 -0.60
C LEU A 305 1.20 -7.83 -1.40
N ALA A 306 1.11 -7.81 -2.75
CA ALA A 306 1.87 -8.73 -3.60
C ALA A 306 3.38 -8.46 -3.50
N GLN A 307 3.76 -7.19 -3.54
CA GLN A 307 5.13 -6.77 -3.30
C GLN A 307 5.63 -7.24 -1.92
N ALA A 308 4.83 -7.06 -0.87
CA ALA A 308 5.18 -7.46 0.48
C ALA A 308 5.34 -8.99 0.62
N LEU A 309 4.48 -9.75 -0.04
CA LEU A 309 4.53 -11.21 -0.04
C LEU A 309 5.77 -11.72 -0.76
N VAL A 310 5.95 -11.33 -2.03
CA VAL A 310 7.02 -11.87 -2.88
C VAL A 310 8.40 -11.44 -2.38
N LEU A 311 8.58 -10.15 -2.04
CA LEU A 311 9.87 -9.68 -1.53
C LEU A 311 10.16 -10.20 -0.11
N GLY A 312 9.14 -10.46 0.71
CA GLY A 312 9.32 -11.11 2.01
C GLY A 312 9.86 -12.53 1.89
N LEU A 313 9.32 -13.31 0.95
CA LEU A 313 9.83 -14.65 0.63
C LEU A 313 11.26 -14.59 0.08
N ALA A 314 11.51 -13.71 -0.90
CA ALA A 314 12.83 -13.57 -1.52
C ALA A 314 13.90 -13.14 -0.50
N ALA A 315 13.59 -12.21 0.40
CA ALA A 315 14.50 -11.78 1.45
C ALA A 315 14.90 -12.93 2.39
N ALA A 316 13.92 -13.71 2.84
CA ALA A 316 14.19 -14.85 3.72
C ALA A 316 15.00 -15.94 3.01
N GLU A 317 14.66 -16.25 1.77
CA GLU A 317 15.35 -17.27 0.96
C GLU A 317 16.83 -16.93 0.70
N ASP A 318 17.17 -15.65 0.46
CA ASP A 318 18.56 -15.21 0.28
C ASP A 318 19.28 -15.05 1.64
N ALA A 319 18.61 -14.54 2.67
CA ALA A 319 19.22 -14.36 3.98
C ALA A 319 19.56 -15.66 4.72
N CYS A 320 18.91 -16.77 4.36
CA CYS A 320 19.14 -18.10 4.95
C CYS A 320 20.12 -18.98 4.15
N GLN A 321 20.74 -18.48 3.07
CA GLN A 321 21.77 -19.18 2.30
C GLN A 321 23.15 -18.97 2.90
#